data_9829c54faf001220bf34ec6974ffdb5f
#
_entry.id   9829c54faf001220bf34ec6974ffdb5f
#
_cell.length_a   1.000
_cell.length_b   1.000
_cell.length_c   1.000
_cell.angle_alpha   90.00
_cell.angle_beta   90.00
_cell.angle_gamma   90.00
#
_symmetry.space_group_name_H-M   'P 1'
#
loop_
_entity.id
_entity.type
_entity.pdbx_description
1 polymer ?
#
loop_
_entity_poly.entity_id
_entity_poly.type
_entity_poly.pdbx_seq_one_letter_code
_entity_poly.pdbx_strand_id
1 'polypeptide(L)'
;MLKKILALVIICWTVTLVHSQEVLSEWENPEINSVNAEPTHASYIPYRSVAEVERGESSMVHSLNGKWKFKYISGIEASPTAFYSVDYDDSSWNYINVPGNWQLQGEYDPPIFTNVKYPFEPNPPYVPKDSNPIGLYRRNFVVPTDWKDEEIFLHFAGVQSAMYVWLNGEKVGYHEDGMLPAEFNISKYLQKGENQLTVQVLNWSDGSYLEDLDYWRLSGIYRDVFLFALPKVHIRDFSIFSNLDTEYKDAELNAIVSIKNETSEFVKDGCLRISLKETSGKLIWTRKFLFSVASGEEQEISFSEKVSSPLKWTAETPELYRLDIELSPKHGSVQQVIHQKVGFRKVEIKDGHLLLNGQPAKIKGVNRHEFDPYTGRYITRETMERDIKLMKLFNINAVRTSHYPNHPDWYDLCDEYGLYVMDEANVESHGLWAKGFYVGERDEWESAIVERNVNMVKRDKNHPSIIFWSMGNESGWGKNFDKAYEEIKRCDPEKRPVHYEAKNPAYAKVLSRYDFISNMYNPLNEIIKQYNEDQSRPMLICEYAHSMGNGLGNFRKFWNLFYKYPRMHGGFTWDWVDQGLRLKDKNGKEYWEVINYSDGANSNDGLVNPDREVQPELYELKKVFQNFNVENID
;
A
#
# COMPACT_ATOMS: atom_id res chain seq x y z
N MET A 1 -59.48 -70.36 -7.99
CA MET A 1 -59.79 -68.95 -8.29
C MET A 1 -58.59 -68.12 -7.98
N LEU A 2 -57.78 -67.81 -8.99
CA LEU A 2 -56.56 -67.00 -8.85
C LEU A 2 -56.90 -65.51 -8.93
N LYS A 3 -56.57 -64.74 -7.90
CA LYS A 3 -56.56 -63.30 -8.01
C LYS A 3 -55.10 -62.83 -8.31
N LYS A 4 -54.96 -62.30 -9.52
CA LYS A 4 -53.68 -61.59 -9.89
C LYS A 4 -53.66 -60.27 -9.24
N ILE A 5 -52.61 -60.00 -8.43
CA ILE A 5 -52.24 -58.66 -7.91
C ILE A 5 -51.24 -58.05 -8.88
N LEU A 6 -51.62 -56.95 -9.51
CA LEU A 6 -50.79 -56.17 -10.39
C LEU A 6 -50.06 -55.14 -9.50
N ALA A 7 -48.71 -55.27 -9.30
CA ALA A 7 -47.89 -54.29 -8.60
C ALA A 7 -47.42 -53.23 -9.62
N LEU A 8 -47.88 -52.00 -9.43
CA LEU A 8 -47.45 -50.86 -10.19
C LEU A 8 -46.16 -50.35 -9.56
N VAL A 9 -45.02 -50.48 -10.23
CA VAL A 9 -43.75 -49.89 -9.81
C VAL A 9 -43.71 -48.48 -10.39
N ILE A 10 -43.89 -47.46 -9.53
CA ILE A 10 -43.67 -46.05 -9.87
C ILE A 10 -42.18 -45.79 -9.68
N ILE A 11 -41.44 -45.68 -10.78
CA ILE A 11 -40.05 -45.20 -10.76
C ILE A 11 -40.09 -43.67 -10.71
N CYS A 12 -39.84 -43.13 -9.52
CA CYS A 12 -39.62 -41.69 -9.33
C CYS A 12 -38.21 -41.34 -9.82
N TRP A 13 -38.12 -40.72 -10.99
CA TRP A 13 -36.89 -40.08 -11.43
C TRP A 13 -36.71 -38.75 -10.65
N THR A 14 -35.92 -38.77 -9.63
CA THR A 14 -35.40 -37.51 -9.04
C THR A 14 -34.34 -36.96 -9.98
N VAL A 15 -34.72 -35.99 -10.78
CA VAL A 15 -33.76 -35.14 -11.49
C VAL A 15 -33.08 -34.26 -10.44
N THR A 16 -31.92 -34.67 -9.98
CA THR A 16 -31.03 -33.80 -9.27
C THR A 16 -30.51 -32.77 -10.28
N LEU A 17 -31.08 -31.57 -10.25
CA LEU A 17 -30.47 -30.41 -10.88
C LEU A 17 -29.13 -30.18 -10.16
N VAL A 18 -28.06 -30.72 -10.72
CA VAL A 18 -26.72 -30.28 -10.42
C VAL A 18 -26.64 -28.87 -11.02
N HIS A 19 -26.86 -27.86 -10.21
CA HIS A 19 -26.37 -26.52 -10.53
C HIS A 19 -24.87 -26.71 -10.67
N SER A 20 -24.34 -26.70 -11.88
CA SER A 20 -22.94 -26.38 -12.09
C SER A 20 -22.77 -24.98 -11.54
N GLN A 21 -22.13 -24.82 -10.40
CA GLN A 21 -21.62 -23.52 -10.03
C GLN A 21 -20.77 -23.08 -11.22
N GLU A 22 -21.13 -21.97 -11.82
CA GLU A 22 -20.33 -21.31 -12.83
C GLU A 22 -19.01 -20.98 -12.14
N VAL A 23 -17.90 -21.55 -12.59
CA VAL A 23 -16.57 -21.24 -12.04
C VAL A 23 -16.27 -19.83 -12.51
N LEU A 24 -16.30 -18.88 -11.57
CA LEU A 24 -15.95 -17.50 -11.82
C LEU A 24 -14.48 -17.41 -12.26
N SER A 25 -14.20 -16.49 -13.17
CA SER A 25 -12.82 -16.10 -13.47
C SER A 25 -12.21 -15.43 -12.25
N GLU A 26 -10.87 -15.51 -12.09
CA GLU A 26 -10.18 -14.94 -10.93
C GLU A 26 -10.55 -13.45 -10.73
N TRP A 27 -10.64 -12.67 -11.79
CA TRP A 27 -10.94 -11.22 -11.79
C TRP A 27 -12.43 -10.86 -11.62
N GLU A 28 -13.30 -11.82 -11.34
CA GLU A 28 -14.72 -11.69 -10.96
C GLU A 28 -15.02 -12.46 -9.67
N ASN A 29 -13.99 -12.83 -8.90
CA ASN A 29 -14.13 -13.62 -7.69
C ASN A 29 -13.36 -13.02 -6.51
N PRO A 30 -13.98 -12.21 -5.65
CA PRO A 30 -13.31 -11.50 -4.55
C PRO A 30 -12.74 -12.41 -3.45
N GLU A 31 -12.92 -13.74 -3.56
CA GLU A 31 -12.25 -14.72 -2.71
C GLU A 31 -10.83 -15.07 -3.23
N ILE A 32 -10.46 -14.64 -4.47
CA ILE A 32 -9.18 -14.96 -5.11
C ILE A 32 -8.43 -13.68 -5.44
N ASN A 33 -7.62 -13.19 -4.51
CA ASN A 33 -6.82 -11.98 -4.71
C ASN A 33 -5.51 -12.25 -5.46
N SER A 34 -5.01 -13.49 -5.42
CA SER A 34 -3.78 -13.89 -6.10
C SER A 34 -3.72 -15.39 -6.39
N VAL A 35 -2.92 -15.77 -7.39
CA VAL A 35 -2.57 -17.17 -7.71
C VAL A 35 -1.08 -17.27 -7.92
N ASN A 36 -0.40 -18.17 -7.19
CA ASN A 36 1.04 -18.38 -7.21
C ASN A 36 1.89 -17.14 -6.87
N ALA A 37 1.30 -16.08 -6.31
CA ALA A 37 2.07 -14.98 -5.76
C ALA A 37 2.71 -15.40 -4.43
N GLU A 38 3.91 -14.88 -4.18
CA GLU A 38 4.59 -15.07 -2.90
C GLU A 38 3.87 -14.29 -1.78
N PRO A 39 3.85 -14.81 -0.55
CA PRO A 39 3.30 -14.06 0.58
C PRO A 39 4.01 -12.72 0.77
N THR A 40 3.25 -11.67 1.07
CA THR A 40 3.79 -10.33 1.33
C THR A 40 4.73 -10.32 2.53
N HIS A 41 5.85 -9.63 2.40
CA HIS A 41 6.87 -9.41 3.41
C HIS A 41 7.28 -7.93 3.50
N ALA A 42 8.10 -7.57 4.48
CA ALA A 42 8.64 -6.22 4.62
C ALA A 42 9.40 -5.77 3.37
N SER A 43 9.21 -4.53 2.96
CA SER A 43 9.97 -3.95 1.83
C SER A 43 11.46 -3.91 2.15
N TYR A 44 12.30 -4.42 1.26
CA TYR A 44 13.76 -4.30 1.36
C TYR A 44 14.45 -4.48 0.01
N ILE A 45 15.66 -4.00 -0.08
CA ILE A 45 16.59 -4.30 -1.17
C ILE A 45 17.62 -5.31 -0.63
N PRO A 46 17.78 -6.51 -1.23
CA PRO A 46 18.83 -7.46 -0.85
C PRO A 46 20.18 -7.01 -1.40
N TYR A 47 21.26 -7.20 -0.63
CA TYR A 47 22.64 -6.92 -1.02
C TYR A 47 23.54 -8.13 -0.76
N ARG A 48 24.62 -8.29 -1.51
CA ARG A 48 25.60 -9.36 -1.25
C ARG A 48 26.58 -9.03 -0.13
N SER A 49 26.75 -7.76 0.14
CA SER A 49 27.73 -7.30 1.14
C SER A 49 27.38 -5.92 1.70
N VAL A 50 27.93 -5.63 2.89
CA VAL A 50 27.87 -4.28 3.48
C VAL A 50 28.50 -3.23 2.55
N ALA A 51 29.50 -3.59 1.76
CA ALA A 51 30.13 -2.68 0.81
C ALA A 51 29.17 -2.26 -0.33
N GLU A 52 28.22 -3.11 -0.74
CA GLU A 52 27.16 -2.73 -1.69
C GLU A 52 26.16 -1.78 -1.03
N VAL A 53 25.79 -2.06 0.22
CA VAL A 53 24.93 -1.14 1.00
C VAL A 53 25.53 0.27 1.07
N GLU A 54 26.84 0.37 1.33
CA GLU A 54 27.55 1.66 1.42
C GLU A 54 27.58 2.43 0.08
N ARG A 55 27.52 1.72 -1.04
CA ARG A 55 27.42 2.34 -2.37
C ARG A 55 25.98 2.64 -2.79
N GLY A 56 24.99 2.04 -2.12
CA GLY A 56 23.58 2.12 -2.52
C GLY A 56 23.27 1.35 -3.82
N GLU A 57 24.10 0.37 -4.19
CA GLU A 57 23.96 -0.40 -5.43
C GLU A 57 23.94 -1.90 -5.11
N SER A 58 22.89 -2.58 -5.49
CA SER A 58 22.73 -4.03 -5.31
C SER A 58 23.01 -4.78 -6.59
N SER A 59 23.94 -5.75 -6.53
CA SER A 59 24.14 -6.73 -7.60
C SER A 59 23.07 -7.83 -7.62
N MET A 60 22.16 -7.84 -6.65
CA MET A 60 21.06 -8.80 -6.52
C MET A 60 19.74 -8.29 -7.13
N VAL A 61 19.72 -7.10 -7.71
CA VAL A 61 18.53 -6.49 -8.31
C VAL A 61 18.80 -6.11 -9.76
N HIS A 62 17.85 -6.42 -10.66
CA HIS A 62 17.92 -6.08 -12.07
C HIS A 62 16.60 -5.46 -12.54
N SER A 63 16.63 -4.18 -12.88
CA SER A 63 15.45 -3.44 -13.35
C SER A 63 14.95 -3.92 -14.70
N LEU A 64 13.66 -4.10 -14.83
CA LEU A 64 12.95 -4.34 -16.09
C LEU A 64 12.20 -3.09 -16.57
N ASN A 65 12.36 -1.95 -15.91
CA ASN A 65 11.78 -0.67 -16.34
C ASN A 65 12.26 -0.27 -17.75
N GLY A 66 11.51 0.61 -18.38
CA GLY A 66 11.84 1.16 -19.68
C GLY A 66 10.79 0.84 -20.75
N LYS A 67 11.21 0.64 -22.00
CA LYS A 67 10.26 0.40 -23.10
C LYS A 67 9.88 -1.06 -23.19
N TRP A 68 8.55 -1.34 -23.14
CA TRP A 68 7.95 -2.65 -23.34
C TRP A 68 7.13 -2.63 -24.63
N LYS A 69 7.02 -3.75 -25.33
CA LYS A 69 6.01 -3.92 -26.37
C LYS A 69 4.63 -3.88 -25.73
N PHE A 70 3.67 -3.26 -26.42
CA PHE A 70 2.34 -3.01 -25.90
C PHE A 70 1.26 -3.11 -26.96
N LYS A 71 0.17 -3.79 -26.62
CA LYS A 71 -1.04 -3.89 -27.42
C LYS A 71 -2.25 -3.57 -26.57
N TYR A 72 -2.93 -2.47 -26.89
CA TYR A 72 -4.22 -2.14 -26.32
C TYR A 72 -5.32 -2.93 -27.00
N ILE A 73 -6.26 -3.47 -26.22
CA ILE A 73 -7.47 -4.18 -26.68
C ILE A 73 -8.65 -3.53 -25.95
N SER A 74 -9.69 -3.13 -26.67
CA SER A 74 -10.83 -2.35 -26.14
C SER A 74 -11.79 -3.13 -25.24
N GLY A 75 -11.73 -4.46 -25.22
CA GLY A 75 -12.54 -5.31 -24.36
C GLY A 75 -11.93 -6.70 -24.23
N ILE A 76 -12.09 -7.31 -23.07
CA ILE A 76 -11.44 -8.59 -22.74
C ILE A 76 -11.85 -9.72 -23.70
N GLU A 77 -13.09 -9.70 -24.20
CA GLU A 77 -13.59 -10.71 -25.16
C GLU A 77 -12.89 -10.64 -26.51
N ALA A 78 -12.31 -9.50 -26.86
CA ALA A 78 -11.52 -9.32 -28.08
C ALA A 78 -10.04 -9.71 -27.92
N SER A 79 -9.64 -10.22 -26.76
CA SER A 79 -8.25 -10.64 -26.50
C SER A 79 -7.85 -11.76 -27.45
N PRO A 80 -6.70 -11.63 -28.15
CA PRO A 80 -6.22 -12.70 -29.02
C PRO A 80 -5.97 -13.98 -28.22
N THR A 81 -6.33 -15.11 -28.77
CA THR A 81 -5.95 -16.40 -28.19
C THR A 81 -4.45 -16.61 -28.28
N ALA A 82 -3.85 -17.23 -27.27
CA ALA A 82 -2.43 -17.56 -27.23
C ALA A 82 -1.47 -16.36 -27.41
N PHE A 83 -1.88 -15.12 -27.11
CA PHE A 83 -1.01 -13.93 -27.18
C PHE A 83 0.25 -14.07 -26.31
N TYR A 84 0.25 -14.95 -25.32
CA TYR A 84 1.36 -15.27 -24.41
C TYR A 84 2.35 -16.28 -25.00
N SER A 85 2.03 -16.93 -26.11
CA SER A 85 2.94 -17.88 -26.75
C SER A 85 4.21 -17.19 -27.25
N VAL A 86 5.34 -17.89 -27.15
CA VAL A 86 6.64 -17.41 -27.62
C VAL A 86 6.63 -17.15 -29.14
N ASP A 87 5.89 -17.97 -29.89
CA ASP A 87 5.78 -17.88 -31.34
C ASP A 87 4.70 -16.87 -31.82
N TYR A 88 4.02 -16.19 -30.90
CA TYR A 88 3.00 -15.20 -31.27
C TYR A 88 3.64 -13.99 -31.95
N ASP A 89 3.15 -13.59 -33.13
CA ASP A 89 3.65 -12.43 -33.88
C ASP A 89 3.23 -11.12 -33.20
N ASP A 90 4.16 -10.50 -32.53
CA ASP A 90 4.02 -9.20 -31.87
C ASP A 90 4.68 -8.04 -32.66
N SER A 91 4.99 -8.24 -33.94
CA SER A 91 5.65 -7.24 -34.78
C SER A 91 4.82 -5.96 -34.97
N SER A 92 3.49 -6.07 -34.85
CA SER A 92 2.54 -4.96 -34.95
C SER A 92 2.28 -4.25 -33.62
N TRP A 93 2.90 -4.69 -32.51
CA TRP A 93 2.70 -4.06 -31.21
C TRP A 93 3.48 -2.74 -31.13
N ASN A 94 2.88 -1.75 -30.46
CA ASN A 94 3.54 -0.48 -30.15
C ASN A 94 4.55 -0.65 -29.00
N TYR A 95 5.14 0.45 -28.58
CA TYR A 95 5.97 0.52 -27.39
C TYR A 95 5.34 1.47 -26.37
N ILE A 96 5.43 1.11 -25.09
CA ILE A 96 5.00 1.92 -23.95
C ILE A 96 6.12 1.96 -22.91
N ASN A 97 6.18 3.02 -22.11
CA ASN A 97 7.10 3.08 -20.97
C ASN A 97 6.49 2.39 -19.76
N VAL A 98 7.29 1.61 -19.06
CA VAL A 98 7.01 1.01 -17.74
C VAL A 98 8.09 1.54 -16.78
N PRO A 99 7.73 2.15 -15.66
CA PRO A 99 6.38 2.43 -15.16
C PRO A 99 5.58 3.45 -16.00
N GLY A 100 4.25 3.35 -15.93
CA GLY A 100 3.34 4.35 -16.48
C GLY A 100 1.92 3.86 -16.73
N ASN A 101 1.00 4.80 -16.82
CA ASN A 101 -0.39 4.54 -17.17
C ASN A 101 -0.57 4.63 -18.69
N TRP A 102 -1.31 3.68 -19.29
CA TRP A 102 -1.45 3.70 -20.76
C TRP A 102 -2.32 4.86 -21.25
N GLN A 103 -3.31 5.33 -20.46
CA GLN A 103 -4.17 6.46 -20.81
C GLN A 103 -3.39 7.76 -21.07
N LEU A 104 -2.17 7.86 -20.54
CA LEU A 104 -1.33 9.06 -20.66
C LEU A 104 -0.17 8.89 -21.66
N GLN A 105 -0.08 7.75 -22.35
CA GLN A 105 1.06 7.43 -23.24
C GLN A 105 0.66 7.20 -24.70
N GLY A 106 -0.57 7.50 -25.10
CA GLY A 106 -1.03 7.33 -26.47
C GLY A 106 -2.51 7.64 -26.63
N GLU A 107 -3.04 7.37 -27.82
CA GLU A 107 -4.47 7.47 -28.13
C GLU A 107 -5.18 6.16 -27.78
N TYR A 108 -5.30 5.90 -26.49
CA TYR A 108 -6.05 4.76 -25.94
C TYR A 108 -7.38 5.25 -25.34
N ASP A 109 -7.93 4.57 -24.34
CA ASP A 109 -9.08 5.07 -23.58
C ASP A 109 -8.71 6.35 -22.81
N PRO A 110 -9.65 7.33 -22.68
CA PRO A 110 -9.37 8.54 -21.93
C PRO A 110 -9.28 8.27 -20.43
N PRO A 111 -8.49 9.08 -19.69
CA PRO A 111 -8.55 9.06 -18.23
C PRO A 111 -9.92 9.55 -17.77
N ILE A 112 -10.51 8.90 -16.77
CA ILE A 112 -11.80 9.24 -16.20
C ILE A 112 -11.60 9.57 -14.73
N PHE A 113 -12.11 10.72 -14.28
CA PHE A 113 -12.17 11.07 -12.86
C PHE A 113 -13.59 10.87 -12.35
N THR A 114 -13.76 10.09 -11.29
CA THR A 114 -15.05 9.96 -10.59
C THR A 114 -14.83 10.02 -9.09
N ASN A 115 -15.81 10.59 -8.37
CA ASN A 115 -15.88 10.58 -6.92
C ASN A 115 -16.82 9.45 -6.45
N VAL A 116 -18.14 9.71 -6.39
CA VAL A 116 -19.12 8.77 -5.80
C VAL A 116 -19.69 7.77 -6.82
N LYS A 117 -19.13 7.69 -8.02
CA LYS A 117 -19.67 6.87 -9.10
C LYS A 117 -18.60 5.95 -9.65
N TYR A 118 -18.96 4.68 -9.84
CA TYR A 118 -18.15 3.81 -10.69
C TYR A 118 -18.21 4.29 -12.15
N PRO A 119 -17.14 4.13 -12.93
CA PRO A 119 -17.15 4.48 -14.36
C PRO A 119 -17.98 3.52 -15.22
N PHE A 120 -18.65 2.58 -14.60
CA PHE A 120 -19.57 1.60 -15.21
C PHE A 120 -20.76 1.33 -14.26
N GLU A 121 -21.83 0.71 -14.76
CA GLU A 121 -22.98 0.33 -13.91
C GLU A 121 -22.59 -0.82 -12.97
N PRO A 122 -22.64 -0.62 -11.64
CA PRO A 122 -22.19 -1.62 -10.68
C PRO A 122 -23.08 -2.87 -10.64
N ASN A 123 -22.46 -4.03 -10.72
CA ASN A 123 -23.07 -5.34 -10.52
C ASN A 123 -22.08 -6.29 -9.82
N PRO A 124 -21.60 -5.96 -8.59
CA PRO A 124 -20.53 -6.72 -7.93
C PRO A 124 -20.89 -8.21 -7.73
N PRO A 125 -19.92 -9.14 -7.95
CA PRO A 125 -18.52 -8.88 -8.27
C PRO A 125 -18.23 -8.68 -9.76
N TYR A 126 -19.22 -8.76 -10.63
CA TYR A 126 -19.04 -8.71 -12.08
C TYR A 126 -18.73 -7.30 -12.59
N VAL A 127 -17.81 -7.22 -13.53
CA VAL A 127 -17.47 -5.98 -14.25
C VAL A 127 -17.81 -6.13 -15.74
N PRO A 128 -17.94 -5.01 -16.51
CA PRO A 128 -18.22 -5.09 -17.95
C PRO A 128 -17.17 -5.94 -18.68
N LYS A 129 -17.58 -6.77 -19.63
CA LYS A 129 -16.67 -7.62 -20.43
C LYS A 129 -16.35 -7.02 -21.80
N ASP A 130 -17.34 -6.42 -22.44
CA ASP A 130 -17.24 -5.76 -23.75
C ASP A 130 -16.55 -4.40 -23.69
N SER A 131 -16.68 -3.69 -22.57
CA SER A 131 -16.08 -2.38 -22.29
C SER A 131 -15.05 -2.43 -21.14
N ASN A 132 -14.34 -3.55 -21.01
CA ASN A 132 -13.21 -3.70 -20.09
C ASN A 132 -11.91 -3.76 -20.91
N PRO A 133 -11.25 -2.61 -21.14
CA PRO A 133 -10.00 -2.57 -21.85
C PRO A 133 -8.90 -3.40 -21.18
N ILE A 134 -8.02 -3.96 -21.98
CA ILE A 134 -6.84 -4.67 -21.49
C ILE A 134 -5.57 -4.18 -22.16
N GLY A 135 -4.49 -4.16 -21.41
CA GLY A 135 -3.13 -3.94 -21.92
C GLY A 135 -2.37 -5.26 -21.97
N LEU A 136 -1.90 -5.63 -23.16
CA LEU A 136 -0.96 -6.74 -23.34
C LEU A 136 0.44 -6.17 -23.40
N TYR A 137 1.30 -6.58 -22.48
CA TYR A 137 2.68 -6.15 -22.36
C TYR A 137 3.63 -7.29 -22.65
N ARG A 138 4.78 -6.98 -23.29
CA ARG A 138 5.82 -7.98 -23.51
C ARG A 138 7.20 -7.37 -23.36
N ARG A 139 8.09 -8.10 -22.67
CA ARG A 139 9.49 -7.71 -22.43
C ARG A 139 10.38 -8.93 -22.52
N ASN A 140 11.45 -8.84 -23.30
CA ASN A 140 12.51 -9.82 -23.27
C ASN A 140 13.61 -9.38 -22.28
N PHE A 141 14.19 -10.34 -21.59
CA PHE A 141 15.28 -10.10 -20.66
C PHE A 141 16.21 -11.31 -20.57
N VAL A 142 17.42 -11.07 -20.08
CA VAL A 142 18.39 -12.11 -19.77
C VAL A 142 18.72 -12.02 -18.29
N VAL A 143 18.68 -13.15 -17.59
CA VAL A 143 19.07 -13.22 -16.18
C VAL A 143 20.58 -13.01 -16.07
N PRO A 144 21.07 -12.14 -15.16
CA PRO A 144 22.50 -11.97 -14.93
C PRO A 144 23.21 -13.29 -14.65
N THR A 145 24.39 -13.50 -15.25
CA THR A 145 25.10 -14.78 -15.21
C THR A 145 25.67 -15.13 -13.84
N ASP A 146 25.85 -14.15 -12.98
CA ASP A 146 26.30 -14.27 -11.58
C ASP A 146 25.18 -14.71 -10.63
N TRP A 147 23.94 -14.77 -11.09
CA TRP A 147 22.78 -15.27 -10.34
C TRP A 147 22.56 -16.79 -10.49
N LYS A 148 23.58 -17.48 -10.98
CA LYS A 148 23.52 -18.92 -11.14
C LYS A 148 23.28 -19.61 -9.78
N ASP A 149 22.37 -20.58 -9.78
CA ASP A 149 21.99 -21.38 -8.60
C ASP A 149 21.24 -20.60 -7.50
N GLU A 150 20.74 -19.38 -7.78
CA GLU A 150 19.89 -18.58 -6.90
C GLU A 150 18.40 -18.76 -7.23
N GLU A 151 17.56 -18.38 -6.30
CA GLU A 151 16.12 -18.23 -6.53
C GLU A 151 15.85 -16.84 -7.12
N ILE A 152 15.12 -16.80 -8.22
CA ILE A 152 14.83 -15.57 -8.96
C ILE A 152 13.37 -15.21 -8.80
N PHE A 153 13.15 -13.99 -8.33
CA PHE A 153 11.83 -13.44 -8.11
C PHE A 153 11.57 -12.31 -9.09
N LEU A 154 10.35 -12.27 -9.62
CA LEU A 154 9.82 -11.17 -10.42
C LEU A 154 8.92 -10.33 -9.55
N HIS A 155 9.26 -9.05 -9.40
CA HIS A 155 8.53 -8.10 -8.57
C HIS A 155 7.84 -7.05 -9.43
N PHE A 156 6.54 -6.87 -9.22
CA PHE A 156 5.76 -5.74 -9.72
C PHE A 156 5.35 -4.90 -8.50
N ALA A 157 5.83 -3.67 -8.41
CA ALA A 157 5.55 -2.81 -7.25
C ALA A 157 4.13 -2.21 -7.23
N GLY A 158 3.43 -2.22 -8.37
CA GLY A 158 2.04 -1.80 -8.49
C GLY A 158 1.51 -1.91 -9.91
N VAL A 159 0.37 -2.59 -10.08
CA VAL A 159 -0.29 -2.81 -11.37
C VAL A 159 -1.81 -2.72 -11.19
N GLN A 160 -2.47 -1.80 -11.86
CA GLN A 160 -3.90 -1.57 -11.70
C GLN A 160 -4.69 -1.95 -12.97
N SER A 161 -5.81 -2.65 -12.84
CA SER A 161 -6.53 -3.18 -11.66
C SER A 161 -6.04 -4.58 -11.26
N ALA A 162 -5.95 -5.51 -12.22
CA ALA A 162 -5.51 -6.89 -12.04
C ALA A 162 -4.58 -7.33 -13.18
N MET A 163 -3.77 -8.34 -12.94
CA MET A 163 -2.84 -8.84 -13.96
C MET A 163 -2.70 -10.36 -13.97
N TYR A 164 -2.49 -10.87 -15.18
CA TYR A 164 -1.98 -12.21 -15.42
C TYR A 164 -0.55 -12.14 -15.94
N VAL A 165 0.28 -13.09 -15.51
CA VAL A 165 1.71 -13.14 -15.85
C VAL A 165 2.05 -14.48 -16.50
N TRP A 166 2.79 -14.43 -17.62
CA TRP A 166 3.37 -15.59 -18.30
C TRP A 166 4.86 -15.39 -18.50
N LEU A 167 5.62 -16.46 -18.37
CA LEU A 167 7.05 -16.48 -18.71
C LEU A 167 7.32 -17.63 -19.68
N ASN A 168 7.94 -17.32 -20.82
CA ASN A 168 8.24 -18.30 -21.87
C ASN A 168 7.03 -19.11 -22.35
N GLY A 169 5.83 -18.48 -22.33
CA GLY A 169 4.56 -19.10 -22.73
C GLY A 169 3.83 -19.86 -21.63
N GLU A 170 4.42 -20.06 -20.45
CA GLU A 170 3.82 -20.71 -19.30
C GLU A 170 3.18 -19.70 -18.35
N LYS A 171 1.93 -19.97 -17.87
CA LYS A 171 1.25 -19.11 -16.88
C LYS A 171 1.99 -19.17 -15.54
N VAL A 172 2.49 -18.04 -15.08
CA VAL A 172 3.15 -17.88 -13.79
C VAL A 172 2.13 -17.68 -12.68
N GLY A 173 1.22 -16.70 -12.86
CA GLY A 173 0.25 -16.40 -11.82
C GLY A 173 -0.73 -15.29 -12.19
N TYR A 174 -1.48 -14.86 -11.15
CA TYR A 174 -2.47 -13.79 -11.16
C TYR A 174 -2.31 -12.94 -9.89
N HIS A 175 -2.62 -11.66 -9.98
CA HIS A 175 -2.70 -10.77 -8.82
C HIS A 175 -3.64 -9.60 -9.09
N GLU A 176 -4.39 -9.21 -8.06
CA GLU A 176 -5.12 -7.95 -7.94
C GLU A 176 -4.76 -7.28 -6.60
N ASP A 177 -5.29 -6.14 -6.26
CA ASP A 177 -4.80 -5.13 -5.34
C ASP A 177 -3.72 -4.28 -6.02
N GLY A 178 -4.20 -3.34 -6.81
CA GLY A 178 -3.33 -2.52 -7.67
C GLY A 178 -2.29 -1.68 -6.94
N MET A 179 -2.37 -1.53 -5.61
CA MET A 179 -1.57 -0.60 -4.81
C MET A 179 -0.48 -1.28 -3.97
N LEU A 180 -0.50 -2.61 -3.90
CA LEU A 180 0.52 -3.40 -3.23
C LEU A 180 1.33 -4.23 -4.24
N PRO A 181 2.55 -4.67 -3.88
CA PRO A 181 3.37 -5.42 -4.79
C PRO A 181 2.89 -6.86 -4.98
N ALA A 182 3.13 -7.38 -6.18
CA ALA A 182 3.04 -8.81 -6.50
C ALA A 182 4.42 -9.38 -6.78
N GLU A 183 4.76 -10.47 -6.11
CA GLU A 183 6.00 -11.20 -6.33
C GLU A 183 5.72 -12.62 -6.78
N PHE A 184 6.55 -13.12 -7.70
CA PHE A 184 6.47 -14.48 -8.20
C PHE A 184 7.86 -15.11 -8.23
N ASN A 185 8.04 -16.28 -7.62
CA ASN A 185 9.23 -17.08 -7.85
C ASN A 185 9.18 -17.65 -9.26
N ILE A 186 10.04 -17.15 -10.13
CA ILE A 186 10.08 -17.52 -11.53
C ILE A 186 11.18 -18.55 -11.87
N SER A 187 11.95 -19.03 -10.90
CA SER A 187 13.13 -19.88 -11.11
C SER A 187 12.85 -21.09 -11.99
N LYS A 188 11.70 -21.76 -11.79
CA LYS A 188 11.31 -22.97 -12.55
C LYS A 188 10.87 -22.70 -13.99
N TYR A 189 10.53 -21.44 -14.32
CA TYR A 189 10.05 -21.03 -15.65
C TYR A 189 11.16 -20.46 -16.53
N LEU A 190 12.35 -20.19 -15.94
CA LEU A 190 13.48 -19.60 -16.65
C LEU A 190 14.13 -20.58 -17.61
N GLN A 191 14.55 -20.07 -18.76
CA GLN A 191 15.39 -20.79 -19.72
C GLN A 191 16.76 -20.13 -19.85
N LYS A 192 17.71 -20.87 -20.40
CA LYS A 192 19.04 -20.33 -20.65
C LYS A 192 19.02 -19.32 -21.81
N GLY A 193 19.57 -18.14 -21.58
CA GLY A 193 19.59 -17.05 -22.55
C GLY A 193 18.43 -16.08 -22.37
N GLU A 194 17.80 -15.70 -23.47
CA GLU A 194 16.70 -14.74 -23.47
C GLU A 194 15.41 -15.38 -22.96
N ASN A 195 14.71 -14.69 -22.10
CA ASN A 195 13.41 -15.06 -21.55
C ASN A 195 12.37 -14.03 -21.99
N GLN A 196 11.15 -14.49 -22.31
CA GLN A 196 10.05 -13.64 -22.72
C GLN A 196 9.00 -13.55 -21.63
N LEU A 197 8.88 -12.37 -21.01
CA LEU A 197 7.83 -12.02 -20.08
C LEU A 197 6.63 -11.45 -20.82
N THR A 198 5.44 -11.99 -20.59
CA THR A 198 4.16 -11.46 -21.10
C THR A 198 3.24 -11.17 -19.93
N VAL A 199 2.62 -9.98 -19.92
CA VAL A 199 1.68 -9.57 -18.88
C VAL A 199 0.40 -9.08 -19.55
N GLN A 200 -0.75 -9.53 -19.05
CA GLN A 200 -2.05 -8.99 -19.38
C GLN A 200 -2.55 -8.19 -18.18
N VAL A 201 -2.83 -6.92 -18.39
CA VAL A 201 -3.39 -6.03 -17.35
C VAL A 201 -4.83 -5.74 -17.70
N LEU A 202 -5.75 -5.95 -16.76
CA LEU A 202 -7.17 -5.63 -16.88
C LEU A 202 -7.41 -4.22 -16.34
N ASN A 203 -8.26 -3.45 -17.06
CA ASN A 203 -8.69 -2.12 -16.58
C ASN A 203 -9.62 -2.25 -15.37
N TRP A 204 -10.53 -3.21 -15.41
CA TRP A 204 -11.49 -3.48 -14.35
C TRP A 204 -11.43 -4.94 -13.90
N SER A 205 -11.56 -5.16 -12.59
CA SER A 205 -11.73 -6.45 -11.92
C SER A 205 -12.75 -6.27 -10.78
N ASP A 206 -13.11 -7.32 -10.08
CA ASP A 206 -13.87 -7.18 -8.84
C ASP A 206 -13.14 -6.32 -7.80
N GLY A 207 -11.80 -6.32 -7.78
CA GLY A 207 -10.98 -5.38 -7.00
C GLY A 207 -11.33 -3.91 -7.26
N SER A 208 -11.81 -3.55 -8.44
CA SER A 208 -12.27 -2.17 -8.74
C SER A 208 -13.41 -1.70 -7.85
N TYR A 209 -14.18 -2.62 -7.25
CA TYR A 209 -15.22 -2.27 -6.29
C TYR A 209 -14.69 -1.87 -4.92
N LEU A 210 -13.43 -2.21 -4.62
CA LEU A 210 -12.69 -1.78 -3.43
C LEU A 210 -11.71 -0.63 -3.71
N GLU A 211 -11.64 -0.16 -4.96
CA GLU A 211 -10.73 0.90 -5.41
C GLU A 211 -11.51 2.09 -6.00
N ASP A 212 -12.68 2.40 -5.40
CA ASP A 212 -13.57 3.48 -5.83
C ASP A 212 -13.13 4.84 -5.27
N LEU A 213 -11.87 5.14 -5.49
CA LEU A 213 -11.17 6.32 -4.98
C LEU A 213 -11.70 7.60 -5.66
N ASP A 214 -11.72 8.70 -4.92
CA ASP A 214 -11.89 10.05 -5.48
C ASP A 214 -10.62 10.45 -6.24
N TYR A 215 -10.45 9.85 -7.43
CA TYR A 215 -9.21 9.92 -8.20
C TYR A 215 -9.44 9.53 -9.67
N TRP A 216 -8.46 9.85 -10.52
CA TRP A 216 -8.38 9.39 -11.90
C TRP A 216 -8.35 7.87 -12.02
N ARG A 217 -9.19 7.29 -12.85
CA ARG A 217 -9.15 5.87 -13.24
C ARG A 217 -8.07 5.68 -14.28
N LEU A 218 -6.92 5.23 -13.82
CA LEU A 218 -5.72 5.03 -14.63
C LEU A 218 -5.23 3.59 -14.42
N SER A 219 -4.89 2.92 -15.51
CA SER A 219 -4.46 1.52 -15.47
C SER A 219 -3.09 1.32 -16.11
N GLY A 220 -2.49 0.19 -15.86
CA GLY A 220 -1.19 -0.20 -16.37
C GLY A 220 -0.22 -0.63 -15.28
N ILE A 221 1.01 -0.91 -15.70
CA ILE A 221 2.14 -1.19 -14.80
C ILE A 221 2.74 0.17 -14.42
N TYR A 222 2.27 0.75 -13.32
CA TYR A 222 2.55 2.15 -12.99
C TYR A 222 3.64 2.34 -11.92
N ARG A 223 4.10 1.26 -11.28
CA ARG A 223 5.29 1.25 -10.41
C ARG A 223 6.35 0.32 -10.98
N ASP A 224 7.51 0.31 -10.36
CA ASP A 224 8.70 -0.41 -10.81
C ASP A 224 8.47 -1.91 -11.04
N VAL A 225 9.16 -2.44 -12.05
CA VAL A 225 9.29 -3.88 -12.30
C VAL A 225 10.76 -4.24 -12.27
N PHE A 226 11.10 -5.24 -11.47
CA PHE A 226 12.47 -5.73 -11.38
C PHE A 226 12.53 -7.21 -11.04
N LEU A 227 13.67 -7.80 -11.38
CA LEU A 227 14.06 -9.11 -10.86
C LEU A 227 14.94 -8.90 -9.64
N PHE A 228 14.83 -9.81 -8.69
CA PHE A 228 15.85 -9.94 -7.66
C PHE A 228 16.21 -11.39 -7.43
N ALA A 229 17.48 -11.61 -7.08
CA ALA A 229 18.05 -12.92 -6.85
C ALA A 229 18.30 -13.10 -5.37
N LEU A 230 17.87 -14.24 -4.80
CA LEU A 230 18.17 -14.61 -3.42
C LEU A 230 18.92 -15.93 -3.39
N PRO A 231 19.91 -16.08 -2.48
CA PRO A 231 20.49 -17.39 -2.18
C PRO A 231 19.39 -18.38 -1.80
N LYS A 232 19.58 -19.67 -2.07
CA LYS A 232 18.60 -20.70 -1.67
C LYS A 232 18.34 -20.78 -0.17
N VAL A 233 19.24 -20.26 0.64
CA VAL A 233 18.98 -19.98 2.06
C VAL A 233 19.02 -18.47 2.23
N HIS A 234 17.89 -17.88 2.49
CA HIS A 234 17.74 -16.41 2.49
C HIS A 234 16.83 -15.91 3.62
N ILE A 235 16.96 -14.63 3.92
CA ILE A 235 16.00 -13.93 4.78
C ILE A 235 14.74 -13.70 3.94
N ARG A 236 13.62 -14.26 4.37
CA ARG A 236 12.33 -14.13 3.68
C ARG A 236 11.55 -12.91 4.15
N ASP A 237 11.53 -12.68 5.47
CA ASP A 237 10.84 -11.55 6.09
C ASP A 237 11.58 -11.10 7.35
N PHE A 238 11.33 -9.88 7.77
CA PHE A 238 11.83 -9.38 9.06
C PHE A 238 10.93 -8.29 9.62
N SER A 239 10.91 -8.20 10.94
CA SER A 239 10.23 -7.14 11.70
C SER A 239 11.22 -6.51 12.65
N ILE A 240 11.35 -5.17 12.61
CA ILE A 240 12.20 -4.40 13.52
C ILE A 240 11.33 -3.40 14.25
N PHE A 241 11.34 -3.44 15.56
CA PHE A 241 10.54 -2.53 16.38
C PHE A 241 11.23 -2.20 17.69
N SER A 242 10.92 -1.04 18.24
CA SER A 242 11.52 -0.57 19.48
C SER A 242 10.47 -0.34 20.56
N ASN A 243 10.83 -0.65 21.80
CA ASN A 243 10.05 -0.30 22.97
C ASN A 243 10.87 0.64 23.86
N LEU A 244 10.34 1.82 24.16
CA LEU A 244 10.92 2.68 25.19
C LEU A 244 10.43 2.22 26.56
N ASP A 245 11.27 2.39 27.58
CA ASP A 245 10.91 2.12 28.97
C ASP A 245 9.80 3.07 29.48
N THR A 246 9.39 2.91 30.72
CA THR A 246 8.33 3.72 31.33
C THR A 246 8.73 5.17 31.56
N GLU A 247 10.03 5.47 31.56
CA GLU A 247 10.60 6.83 31.70
C GLU A 247 10.92 7.44 30.33
N TYR A 248 10.69 6.69 29.24
CA TYR A 248 11.02 7.07 27.86
C TYR A 248 12.51 7.43 27.66
N LYS A 249 13.39 6.80 28.44
CA LYS A 249 14.83 7.07 28.45
C LYS A 249 15.60 6.02 27.67
N ASP A 250 15.54 4.79 28.11
CA ASP A 250 16.21 3.65 27.50
C ASP A 250 15.26 2.91 26.54
N ALA A 251 15.83 2.18 25.59
CA ALA A 251 15.05 1.41 24.63
C ALA A 251 15.46 -0.06 24.63
N GLU A 252 14.52 -0.89 24.20
CA GLU A 252 14.74 -2.27 23.80
C GLU A 252 14.45 -2.38 22.31
N LEU A 253 15.49 -2.73 21.52
CA LEU A 253 15.34 -3.00 20.08
C LEU A 253 15.03 -4.48 19.91
N ASN A 254 13.90 -4.77 19.28
CA ASN A 254 13.43 -6.10 19.01
C ASN A 254 13.52 -6.39 17.51
N ALA A 255 13.84 -7.64 17.16
CA ALA A 255 13.73 -8.11 15.80
C ALA A 255 13.21 -9.53 15.74
N ILE A 256 12.45 -9.82 14.69
CA ILE A 256 12.03 -11.15 14.27
C ILE A 256 12.51 -11.28 12.83
N VAL A 257 13.34 -12.30 12.56
CA VAL A 257 13.89 -12.53 11.21
C VAL A 257 13.52 -13.95 10.78
N SER A 258 12.84 -14.07 9.65
CA SER A 258 12.44 -15.34 9.06
C SER A 258 13.46 -15.77 8.00
N ILE A 259 14.00 -16.98 8.13
CA ILE A 259 14.98 -17.57 7.22
C ILE A 259 14.36 -18.75 6.51
N LYS A 260 14.31 -18.71 5.18
CA LYS A 260 13.81 -19.77 4.31
C LYS A 260 14.97 -20.61 3.77
N ASN A 261 14.77 -21.94 3.70
CA ASN A 261 15.70 -22.89 3.10
C ASN A 261 15.07 -23.58 1.89
N GLU A 262 15.39 -23.12 0.70
CA GLU A 262 14.96 -23.71 -0.57
C GLU A 262 15.90 -24.83 -1.07
N THR A 263 16.91 -25.22 -0.27
CA THR A 263 17.79 -26.33 -0.64
C THR A 263 17.16 -27.68 -0.28
N SER A 264 17.65 -28.75 -0.89
CA SER A 264 17.27 -30.13 -0.53
C SER A 264 17.98 -30.66 0.73
N GLU A 265 18.84 -29.85 1.37
CA GLU A 265 19.66 -30.25 2.51
C GLU A 265 19.26 -29.53 3.79
N PHE A 266 19.48 -30.17 4.94
CA PHE A 266 19.34 -29.50 6.23
C PHE A 266 20.52 -28.52 6.43
N VAL A 267 20.21 -27.25 6.67
CA VAL A 267 21.22 -26.24 7.03
C VAL A 267 21.47 -26.30 8.53
N LYS A 268 22.70 -26.55 8.92
CA LYS A 268 23.12 -26.60 10.31
C LYS A 268 24.18 -25.53 10.58
N ASP A 269 24.09 -24.94 11.78
CA ASP A 269 25.06 -23.95 12.28
C ASP A 269 25.22 -22.73 11.35
N GLY A 270 24.14 -22.34 10.65
CA GLY A 270 24.08 -21.05 9.96
C GLY A 270 24.21 -19.89 10.95
N CYS A 271 24.67 -18.73 10.50
CA CYS A 271 24.91 -17.55 11.34
C CYS A 271 24.18 -16.34 10.80
N LEU A 272 23.35 -15.73 11.63
CA LEU A 272 22.77 -14.41 11.45
C LEU A 272 23.57 -13.42 12.28
N ARG A 273 24.20 -12.41 11.64
CA ARG A 273 24.89 -11.33 12.33
C ARG A 273 24.10 -10.05 12.18
N ILE A 274 23.81 -9.39 13.30
CA ILE A 274 23.05 -8.14 13.34
C ILE A 274 23.89 -7.08 14.01
N SER A 275 23.98 -5.92 13.38
CA SER A 275 24.80 -4.80 13.85
C SER A 275 23.99 -3.52 13.84
N LEU A 276 23.92 -2.84 14.99
CA LEU A 276 23.32 -1.49 15.13
C LEU A 276 24.43 -0.44 15.14
N LYS A 277 24.25 0.59 14.31
CA LYS A 277 25.19 1.72 14.17
C LYS A 277 24.44 3.05 14.26
N GLU A 278 25.12 4.08 14.76
CA GLU A 278 24.68 5.47 14.56
C GLU A 278 24.77 5.83 13.06
N THR A 279 24.06 6.87 12.64
CA THR A 279 24.16 7.42 11.26
C THR A 279 25.59 7.81 10.89
N SER A 280 26.40 8.20 11.88
CA SER A 280 27.84 8.47 11.73
C SER A 280 28.67 7.25 11.33
N GLY A 281 28.09 6.05 11.37
CA GLY A 281 28.77 4.76 11.18
C GLY A 281 29.38 4.17 12.45
N LYS A 282 29.30 4.86 13.60
CA LYS A 282 29.80 4.35 14.87
C LYS A 282 28.98 3.13 15.30
N LEU A 283 29.67 2.02 15.55
CA LEU A 283 29.06 0.78 16.03
C LEU A 283 28.57 0.95 17.47
N ILE A 284 27.31 0.61 17.72
CA ILE A 284 26.72 0.55 19.06
C ILE A 284 26.89 -0.86 19.60
N TRP A 285 26.45 -1.85 18.86
CA TRP A 285 26.65 -3.27 19.17
C TRP A 285 26.59 -4.14 17.91
N THR A 286 27.10 -5.37 18.04
CA THR A 286 26.88 -6.48 17.09
C THR A 286 26.57 -7.75 17.85
N ARG A 287 25.69 -8.58 17.28
CA ARG A 287 25.29 -9.89 17.84
C ARG A 287 25.32 -10.94 16.75
N LYS A 288 25.52 -12.18 17.18
CA LYS A 288 25.47 -13.36 16.30
C LYS A 288 24.49 -14.36 16.87
N PHE A 289 23.64 -14.87 16.00
CA PHE A 289 22.67 -15.90 16.32
C PHE A 289 22.91 -17.08 15.41
N LEU A 290 23.05 -18.27 16.00
CA LEU A 290 23.15 -19.52 15.21
C LEU A 290 21.73 -20.00 14.90
N PHE A 291 21.55 -20.55 13.71
CA PHE A 291 20.29 -21.12 13.29
C PHE A 291 20.50 -22.47 12.58
N SER A 292 19.43 -23.24 12.53
CA SER A 292 19.38 -24.47 11.75
C SER A 292 17.99 -24.59 11.15
N VAL A 293 17.89 -24.85 9.85
CA VAL A 293 16.61 -24.88 9.15
C VAL A 293 16.55 -26.11 8.22
N ALA A 294 15.44 -26.85 8.30
CA ALA A 294 15.25 -28.03 7.47
C ALA A 294 15.00 -27.65 6.01
N SER A 295 15.20 -28.61 5.11
CA SER A 295 14.92 -28.48 3.69
C SER A 295 13.45 -28.08 3.45
N GLY A 296 13.20 -27.04 2.68
CA GLY A 296 11.87 -26.54 2.36
C GLY A 296 11.17 -25.79 3.49
N GLU A 297 11.77 -25.70 4.68
CA GLU A 297 11.17 -25.10 5.87
C GLU A 297 11.60 -23.63 6.05
N GLU A 298 10.90 -22.95 6.96
CA GLU A 298 11.17 -21.59 7.39
C GLU A 298 11.40 -21.55 8.91
N GLN A 299 12.39 -20.77 9.36
CA GLN A 299 12.76 -20.64 10.76
C GLN A 299 12.78 -19.17 11.18
N GLU A 300 12.00 -18.84 12.19
CA GLU A 300 12.06 -17.51 12.82
C GLU A 300 13.14 -17.45 13.90
N ILE A 301 13.88 -16.35 13.92
CA ILE A 301 14.84 -15.99 14.96
C ILE A 301 14.39 -14.67 15.55
N SER A 302 14.11 -14.68 16.85
CA SER A 302 13.73 -13.49 17.60
C SER A 302 14.84 -13.08 18.57
N PHE A 303 15.09 -11.79 18.69
CA PHE A 303 15.99 -11.27 19.72
C PHE A 303 15.52 -9.93 20.25
N SER A 304 16.04 -9.55 21.41
CA SER A 304 15.83 -8.26 22.05
C SER A 304 17.15 -7.75 22.63
N GLU A 305 17.52 -6.50 22.33
CA GLU A 305 18.77 -5.87 22.81
C GLU A 305 18.51 -4.48 23.36
N LYS A 306 19.10 -4.20 24.51
CA LYS A 306 19.01 -2.88 25.16
C LYS A 306 19.87 -1.84 24.44
N VAL A 307 19.32 -0.65 24.29
CA VAL A 307 20.02 0.55 23.82
C VAL A 307 19.82 1.66 24.85
N SER A 308 20.91 2.05 25.50
CA SER A 308 20.87 3.07 26.55
C SER A 308 20.75 4.45 25.95
N SER A 309 19.72 5.19 26.38
CA SER A 309 19.47 6.59 26.04
C SER A 309 19.61 6.90 24.54
N PRO A 310 18.96 6.15 23.63
CA PRO A 310 19.04 6.47 22.21
C PRO A 310 18.39 7.84 21.94
N LEU A 311 18.84 8.50 20.89
CA LEU A 311 18.12 9.65 20.34
C LEU A 311 16.76 9.17 19.82
N LYS A 312 15.69 9.88 20.19
CA LYS A 312 14.32 9.48 19.84
C LYS A 312 13.93 10.06 18.49
N TRP A 313 13.25 9.24 17.72
CA TRP A 313 12.66 9.68 16.48
C TRP A 313 11.33 10.42 16.73
N THR A 314 11.18 11.59 16.12
CA THR A 314 9.92 12.35 16.03
C THR A 314 9.88 13.09 14.69
N ALA A 315 8.71 13.62 14.30
CA ALA A 315 8.62 14.45 13.10
C ALA A 315 9.48 15.74 13.17
N GLU A 316 9.81 16.24 14.37
CA GLU A 316 10.65 17.42 14.55
C GLU A 316 12.15 17.08 14.64
N THR A 317 12.46 15.87 15.14
CA THR A 317 13.83 15.36 15.29
C THR A 317 13.87 13.91 14.76
N PRO A 318 13.98 13.72 13.44
CA PRO A 318 13.91 12.40 12.82
C PRO A 318 15.23 11.64 12.92
N GLU A 319 15.63 11.35 14.15
CA GLU A 319 16.88 10.66 14.44
C GLU A 319 16.79 9.18 14.09
N LEU A 320 17.64 8.76 13.19
CA LEU A 320 17.68 7.39 12.68
C LEU A 320 18.98 6.69 13.04
N TYR A 321 18.90 5.40 13.16
CA TYR A 321 20.02 4.48 13.31
C TYR A 321 20.06 3.54 12.11
N ARG A 322 21.16 2.86 11.91
CA ARG A 322 21.36 1.90 10.85
C ARG A 322 21.48 0.48 11.42
N LEU A 323 20.62 -0.42 10.96
CA LEU A 323 20.68 -1.83 11.29
C LEU A 323 21.08 -2.63 10.05
N ASP A 324 22.16 -3.38 10.14
CA ASP A 324 22.59 -4.33 9.09
C ASP A 324 22.34 -5.76 9.59
N ILE A 325 21.65 -6.55 8.77
CA ILE A 325 21.35 -7.96 9.01
C ILE A 325 22.11 -8.78 7.97
N GLU A 326 23.10 -9.55 8.39
CA GLU A 326 23.98 -10.33 7.53
C GLU A 326 23.72 -11.83 7.72
N LEU A 327 23.37 -12.52 6.64
CA LEU A 327 23.11 -13.96 6.63
C LEU A 327 24.29 -14.74 6.07
N SER A 328 24.74 -15.75 6.81
CA SER A 328 25.78 -16.70 6.41
C SER A 328 25.28 -18.14 6.66
N PRO A 329 24.76 -18.84 5.65
CA PRO A 329 24.24 -20.20 5.79
C PRO A 329 25.33 -21.24 6.14
N LYS A 330 26.58 -20.93 5.80
CA LYS A 330 27.77 -21.77 6.12
C LYS A 330 28.84 -20.86 6.72
N HIS A 331 29.64 -21.41 7.65
CA HIS A 331 30.74 -20.69 8.27
C HIS A 331 31.61 -19.93 7.25
N GLY A 332 31.67 -18.58 7.36
CA GLY A 332 32.69 -17.74 6.75
C GLY A 332 32.26 -16.86 5.56
N SER A 333 31.14 -17.12 4.90
CA SER A 333 30.70 -16.27 3.77
C SER A 333 29.31 -15.66 3.99
N VAL A 334 29.24 -14.32 4.04
CA VAL A 334 27.97 -13.59 3.95
C VAL A 334 27.41 -13.78 2.54
N GLN A 335 26.14 -14.13 2.44
CA GLN A 335 25.46 -14.34 1.16
C GLN A 335 24.35 -13.34 0.92
N GLN A 336 23.80 -12.76 1.99
CA GLN A 336 22.77 -11.74 1.91
C GLN A 336 22.96 -10.72 3.04
N VAL A 337 22.76 -9.45 2.72
CA VAL A 337 22.70 -8.36 3.67
C VAL A 337 21.41 -7.58 3.44
N ILE A 338 20.71 -7.29 4.52
CA ILE A 338 19.58 -6.36 4.53
C ILE A 338 20.02 -5.16 5.37
N HIS A 339 19.72 -3.97 4.85
CA HIS A 339 19.91 -2.71 5.54
C HIS A 339 18.56 -2.10 5.90
N GLN A 340 18.35 -1.73 7.18
CA GLN A 340 17.14 -1.10 7.67
C GLN A 340 17.47 0.14 8.51
N LYS A 341 16.78 1.25 8.25
CA LYS A 341 16.78 2.42 9.13
C LYS A 341 15.90 2.17 10.33
N VAL A 342 16.33 2.57 11.51
CA VAL A 342 15.62 2.34 12.77
C VAL A 342 15.45 3.66 13.50
N GLY A 343 14.21 4.00 13.85
CA GLY A 343 13.88 5.12 14.71
C GLY A 343 13.40 4.63 16.07
N PHE A 344 14.01 5.09 17.15
CA PHE A 344 13.58 4.76 18.51
C PHE A 344 12.41 5.64 18.93
N ARG A 345 11.22 5.06 19.01
CA ARG A 345 10.01 5.75 19.43
C ARG A 345 9.04 4.80 20.10
N LYS A 346 8.05 5.39 20.77
CA LYS A 346 6.88 4.67 21.30
C LYS A 346 5.63 5.44 20.97
N VAL A 347 4.67 4.75 20.32
CA VAL A 347 3.32 5.26 20.06
C VAL A 347 2.36 4.52 20.97
N GLU A 348 1.54 5.24 21.71
CA GLU A 348 0.57 4.62 22.61
C GLU A 348 -0.70 5.49 22.79
N ILE A 349 -1.82 4.85 23.06
CA ILE A 349 -3.02 5.51 23.56
C ILE A 349 -3.10 5.25 25.05
N LYS A 350 -3.05 6.33 25.82
CA LYS A 350 -3.12 6.27 27.29
C LYS A 350 -4.04 7.36 27.82
N ASP A 351 -4.98 6.98 28.69
CA ASP A 351 -5.95 7.89 29.30
C ASP A 351 -6.72 8.73 28.25
N GLY A 352 -7.04 8.12 27.09
CA GLY A 352 -7.73 8.76 25.98
C GLY A 352 -6.87 9.72 25.16
N HIS A 353 -5.56 9.74 25.36
CA HIS A 353 -4.62 10.55 24.60
C HIS A 353 -3.72 9.72 23.68
N LEU A 354 -3.50 10.20 22.47
CA LEU A 354 -2.43 9.72 21.61
C LEU A 354 -1.11 10.31 22.07
N LEU A 355 -0.20 9.47 22.52
CA LEU A 355 1.13 9.86 22.98
C LEU A 355 2.21 9.36 22.03
N LEU A 356 3.19 10.21 21.76
CA LEU A 356 4.45 9.85 21.16
C LEU A 356 5.58 10.14 22.14
N ASN A 357 6.36 9.12 22.47
CA ASN A 357 7.42 9.19 23.46
C ASN A 357 6.93 9.82 24.79
N GLY A 358 5.72 9.46 25.22
CA GLY A 358 5.09 9.96 26.44
C GLY A 358 4.53 11.38 26.37
N GLN A 359 4.59 12.06 25.23
CA GLN A 359 4.07 13.42 25.05
C GLN A 359 2.84 13.41 24.14
N PRO A 360 1.78 14.20 24.45
CA PRO A 360 0.63 14.32 23.57
C PRO A 360 1.02 14.80 22.17
N ALA A 361 0.74 14.00 21.15
CA ALA A 361 1.00 14.36 19.78
C ALA A 361 -0.12 15.28 19.22
N LYS A 362 0.24 16.31 18.47
CA LYS A 362 -0.69 17.10 17.65
C LYS A 362 -0.41 16.82 16.18
N ILE A 363 -1.44 16.33 15.48
CA ILE A 363 -1.39 15.92 14.08
C ILE A 363 -1.80 17.10 13.20
N LYS A 364 -0.81 17.76 12.62
CA LYS A 364 -0.92 18.86 11.66
C LYS A 364 -0.80 18.28 10.26
N GLY A 365 -1.83 17.54 9.84
CA GLY A 365 -1.78 16.65 8.70
C GLY A 365 -2.43 17.17 7.44
N VAL A 366 -2.08 16.52 6.33
CA VAL A 366 -2.74 16.62 5.04
C VAL A 366 -3.01 15.23 4.47
N ASN A 367 -4.08 15.08 3.71
CA ASN A 367 -4.34 13.92 2.87
C ASN A 367 -3.49 14.03 1.60
N ARG A 368 -2.97 12.94 1.07
CA ARG A 368 -2.12 12.98 -0.12
C ARG A 368 -2.38 11.81 -1.05
N HIS A 369 -2.79 12.13 -2.27
CA HIS A 369 -2.71 11.22 -3.40
C HIS A 369 -1.31 11.19 -4.03
N GLU A 370 -0.91 10.04 -4.58
CA GLU A 370 0.24 9.94 -5.49
C GLU A 370 -0.19 10.44 -6.87
N PHE A 371 0.19 11.66 -7.21
CA PHE A 371 -0.23 12.31 -8.44
C PHE A 371 0.88 13.13 -9.09
N ASP A 372 1.01 12.96 -10.39
CA ASP A 372 1.85 13.79 -11.25
C ASP A 372 1.03 14.21 -12.49
N PRO A 373 1.09 15.50 -12.91
CA PRO A 373 0.25 16.01 -13.99
C PRO A 373 0.53 15.39 -15.37
N TYR A 374 1.69 14.80 -15.59
CA TYR A 374 2.08 14.19 -16.86
C TYR A 374 2.02 12.67 -16.86
N THR A 375 2.25 12.06 -15.71
CA THR A 375 2.41 10.61 -15.58
C THR A 375 1.34 9.94 -14.72
N GLY A 376 0.41 10.71 -14.15
CA GLY A 376 -0.72 10.22 -13.37
C GLY A 376 -0.28 9.59 -12.04
N ARG A 377 -0.47 8.27 -11.89
CA ARG A 377 -0.08 7.52 -10.69
C ARG A 377 1.41 7.23 -10.57
N TYR A 378 2.14 7.29 -11.68
CA TYR A 378 3.58 7.14 -11.62
C TYR A 378 4.21 8.44 -11.14
N ILE A 379 4.85 8.40 -9.98
CA ILE A 379 5.57 9.55 -9.42
C ILE A 379 7.02 9.18 -9.17
N THR A 380 7.90 10.17 -9.27
CA THR A 380 9.33 9.99 -9.04
C THR A 380 9.70 10.33 -7.61
N ARG A 381 10.87 9.84 -7.17
CA ARG A 381 11.44 10.19 -5.86
C ARG A 381 11.60 11.70 -5.69
N GLU A 382 11.98 12.42 -6.78
CA GLU A 382 12.14 13.88 -6.76
C GLU A 382 10.81 14.59 -6.50
N THR A 383 9.70 14.10 -7.07
CA THR A 383 8.36 14.63 -6.80
C THR A 383 7.97 14.41 -5.34
N MET A 384 8.21 13.21 -4.82
CA MET A 384 7.96 12.88 -3.41
C MET A 384 8.78 13.76 -2.45
N GLU A 385 10.07 13.95 -2.72
CA GLU A 385 10.92 14.85 -1.93
C GLU A 385 10.45 16.30 -1.98
N ARG A 386 9.97 16.78 -3.14
CA ARG A 386 9.43 18.11 -3.27
C ARG A 386 8.19 18.29 -2.41
N ASP A 387 7.27 17.32 -2.42
CA ASP A 387 6.08 17.32 -1.57
C ASP A 387 6.46 17.42 -0.09
N ILE A 388 7.35 16.56 0.38
CA ILE A 388 7.79 16.55 1.79
C ILE A 388 8.46 17.86 2.20
N LYS A 389 9.36 18.38 1.36
CA LYS A 389 10.07 19.64 1.64
C LYS A 389 9.09 20.83 1.75
N LEU A 390 8.07 20.87 0.89
CA LEU A 390 7.00 21.84 0.99
C LEU A 390 6.16 21.65 2.25
N MET A 391 5.73 20.42 2.56
CA MET A 391 5.00 20.11 3.78
C MET A 391 5.75 20.61 5.03
N LYS A 392 7.03 20.29 5.14
CA LYS A 392 7.88 20.76 6.27
C LYS A 392 7.98 22.28 6.31
N LEU A 393 8.18 22.94 5.16
CA LEU A 393 8.24 24.40 5.06
C LEU A 393 6.96 25.09 5.54
N PHE A 394 5.83 24.40 5.42
CA PHE A 394 4.51 24.90 5.80
C PHE A 394 3.99 24.38 7.14
N ASN A 395 4.87 23.87 8.01
CA ASN A 395 4.57 23.39 9.37
C ASN A 395 3.66 22.14 9.41
N ILE A 396 3.54 21.41 8.32
CA ILE A 396 2.88 20.11 8.28
C ILE A 396 3.81 19.08 8.90
N ASN A 397 3.28 18.25 9.81
CA ASN A 397 4.06 17.21 10.49
C ASN A 397 3.52 15.79 10.26
N ALA A 398 2.41 15.67 9.52
CA ALA A 398 1.75 14.39 9.27
C ALA A 398 1.15 14.30 7.87
N VAL A 399 1.04 13.08 7.36
CA VAL A 399 0.38 12.76 6.10
C VAL A 399 -0.49 11.51 6.25
N ARG A 400 -1.70 11.51 5.68
CA ARG A 400 -2.47 10.30 5.44
C ARG A 400 -2.29 9.89 3.98
N THR A 401 -1.92 8.64 3.77
CA THR A 401 -1.75 8.08 2.42
C THR A 401 -3.12 7.75 1.84
N SER A 402 -3.88 8.80 1.52
CA SER A 402 -5.25 8.67 1.03
C SER A 402 -5.26 8.16 -0.41
N HIS A 403 -5.89 7.04 -0.74
CA HIS A 403 -6.53 6.07 0.15
C HIS A 403 -5.93 4.69 -0.15
N TYR A 404 -4.60 4.60 -0.08
CA TYR A 404 -3.85 3.38 -0.44
C TYR A 404 -2.39 3.46 0.02
N PRO A 405 -1.72 2.32 0.22
CA PRO A 405 -0.29 2.29 0.52
C PRO A 405 0.52 2.92 -0.62
N ASN A 406 1.33 3.93 -0.28
CA ASN A 406 2.14 4.68 -1.23
C ASN A 406 3.35 3.87 -1.74
N HIS A 407 4.10 4.45 -2.68
CA HIS A 407 5.39 3.91 -3.13
C HIS A 407 6.34 3.72 -1.93
N PRO A 408 7.10 2.61 -1.82
CA PRO A 408 7.98 2.36 -0.67
C PRO A 408 8.94 3.51 -0.33
N ASP A 409 9.48 4.19 -1.34
CA ASP A 409 10.37 5.36 -1.14
C ASP A 409 9.71 6.51 -0.35
N TRP A 410 8.36 6.60 -0.39
CA TRP A 410 7.63 7.60 0.38
C TRP A 410 7.86 7.46 1.88
N TYR A 411 7.81 6.23 2.37
CA TYR A 411 8.01 5.95 3.80
C TYR A 411 9.45 6.16 4.21
N ASP A 412 10.42 5.76 3.39
CA ASP A 412 11.83 6.07 3.60
C ASP A 412 12.07 7.58 3.74
N LEU A 413 11.44 8.38 2.87
CA LEU A 413 11.54 9.84 2.92
C LEU A 413 10.82 10.41 4.14
N CYS A 414 9.65 9.88 4.53
CA CYS A 414 8.97 10.27 5.76
C CYS A 414 9.80 9.95 7.01
N ASP A 415 10.51 8.83 7.02
CA ASP A 415 11.45 8.47 8.09
C ASP A 415 12.60 9.48 8.19
N GLU A 416 13.19 9.87 7.05
CA GLU A 416 14.35 10.76 6.95
C GLU A 416 14.02 12.22 7.24
N TYR A 417 12.93 12.74 6.67
CA TYR A 417 12.55 14.15 6.80
C TYR A 417 11.70 14.44 8.03
N GLY A 418 11.13 13.40 8.65
CA GLY A 418 10.27 13.49 9.82
C GLY A 418 8.86 13.93 9.48
N LEU A 419 8.03 12.99 8.98
CA LEU A 419 6.59 13.11 8.90
C LEU A 419 5.94 11.91 9.59
N TYR A 420 4.91 12.17 10.40
CA TYR A 420 4.04 11.09 10.89
C TYR A 420 3.16 10.59 9.76
N VAL A 421 3.05 9.29 9.63
CA VAL A 421 2.23 8.68 8.58
C VAL A 421 1.04 7.94 9.20
N MET A 422 -0.15 8.23 8.65
CA MET A 422 -1.30 7.34 8.70
C MET A 422 -1.27 6.53 7.40
N ASP A 423 -0.83 5.30 7.47
CA ASP A 423 -0.81 4.42 6.31
C ASP A 423 -2.15 3.74 6.14
N GLU A 424 -2.73 3.84 4.93
CA GLU A 424 -4.10 3.43 4.69
C GLU A 424 -4.19 2.30 3.66
N ALA A 425 -5.01 1.31 4.00
CA ALA A 425 -5.28 0.17 3.12
C ALA A 425 -6.13 0.59 1.92
N ASN A 426 -5.86 -0.04 0.78
CA ASN A 426 -6.57 0.17 -0.48
C ASN A 426 -7.97 -0.45 -0.45
N VAL A 427 -8.88 0.16 0.33
CA VAL A 427 -10.27 -0.25 0.50
C VAL A 427 -11.17 0.97 0.48
N GLU A 428 -11.82 1.21 -0.66
CA GLU A 428 -12.87 2.21 -0.80
C GLU A 428 -13.98 1.71 -1.70
N SER A 429 -15.23 1.84 -1.25
CA SER A 429 -16.43 1.41 -1.99
C SER A 429 -17.55 2.43 -1.91
N HIS A 430 -17.21 3.71 -2.06
CA HIS A 430 -18.09 4.84 -1.81
C HIS A 430 -19.40 4.75 -2.61
N GLY A 431 -19.33 4.47 -3.90
CA GLY A 431 -20.52 4.37 -4.77
C GLY A 431 -21.43 3.18 -4.45
N LEU A 432 -20.90 2.08 -3.92
CA LEU A 432 -21.70 0.96 -3.41
C LEU A 432 -22.32 1.30 -2.06
N TRP A 433 -21.51 1.83 -1.14
CA TRP A 433 -21.98 2.24 0.18
C TRP A 433 -23.08 3.29 0.10
N ALA A 434 -22.95 4.30 -0.75
CA ALA A 434 -23.95 5.33 -0.98
C ALA A 434 -25.30 4.76 -1.46
N LYS A 435 -25.29 3.61 -2.12
CA LYS A 435 -26.49 2.87 -2.57
C LYS A 435 -26.97 1.82 -1.56
N GLY A 436 -26.34 1.72 -0.37
CA GLY A 436 -26.71 0.76 0.68
C GLY A 436 -26.17 -0.64 0.49
N PHE A 437 -25.17 -0.83 -0.36
CA PHE A 437 -24.45 -2.10 -0.51
C PHE A 437 -23.16 -2.05 0.32
N TYR A 438 -23.09 -2.81 1.39
CA TYR A 438 -21.99 -2.80 2.35
C TYR A 438 -21.08 -4.01 2.11
N VAL A 439 -19.95 -3.81 1.46
CA VAL A 439 -18.93 -4.86 1.21
C VAL A 439 -18.40 -5.46 2.52
N GLY A 440 -18.32 -4.65 3.58
CA GLY A 440 -17.86 -5.08 4.90
C GLY A 440 -18.77 -6.09 5.62
N GLU A 441 -20.03 -6.27 5.19
CA GLU A 441 -20.98 -7.23 5.76
C GLU A 441 -21.07 -8.55 4.98
N ARG A 442 -20.41 -8.64 3.82
CA ARG A 442 -20.54 -9.76 2.89
C ARG A 442 -19.38 -10.72 2.98
N ASP A 443 -19.70 -12.01 3.12
CA ASP A 443 -18.70 -13.06 3.35
C ASP A 443 -17.70 -13.16 2.19
N GLU A 444 -18.18 -13.03 0.96
CA GLU A 444 -17.38 -13.13 -0.26
C GLU A 444 -16.29 -12.04 -0.37
N TRP A 445 -16.44 -10.93 0.34
CA TRP A 445 -15.47 -9.81 0.36
C TRP A 445 -14.52 -9.84 1.54
N GLU A 446 -14.65 -10.82 2.45
CA GLU A 446 -13.80 -10.88 3.66
C GLU A 446 -12.32 -11.00 3.30
N SER A 447 -11.97 -11.94 2.39
CA SER A 447 -10.58 -12.17 2.00
C SER A 447 -9.96 -10.90 1.42
N ALA A 448 -10.62 -10.26 0.46
CA ALA A 448 -10.12 -9.06 -0.22
C ALA A 448 -9.88 -7.89 0.75
N ILE A 449 -10.80 -7.65 1.70
CA ILE A 449 -10.66 -6.56 2.69
C ILE A 449 -9.55 -6.87 3.70
N VAL A 450 -9.52 -8.09 4.23
CA VAL A 450 -8.54 -8.47 5.27
C VAL A 450 -7.14 -8.53 4.68
N GLU A 451 -6.95 -9.12 3.50
CA GLU A 451 -5.63 -9.22 2.87
C GLU A 451 -5.03 -7.88 2.53
N ARG A 452 -5.80 -6.92 1.97
CA ARG A 452 -5.35 -5.55 1.69
C ARG A 452 -4.82 -4.86 2.95
N ASN A 453 -5.50 -5.02 4.05
CA ASN A 453 -5.09 -4.49 5.35
C ASN A 453 -3.83 -5.17 5.93
N VAL A 454 -3.80 -6.49 5.91
CA VAL A 454 -2.68 -7.28 6.44
C VAL A 454 -1.42 -7.09 5.60
N ASN A 455 -1.57 -7.05 4.28
CA ASN A 455 -0.43 -6.90 3.36
C ASN A 455 0.18 -5.50 3.44
N MET A 456 -0.63 -4.44 3.62
CA MET A 456 -0.12 -3.10 3.96
C MET A 456 0.79 -3.16 5.20
N VAL A 457 0.29 -3.73 6.30
CA VAL A 457 1.07 -3.83 7.54
C VAL A 457 2.34 -4.66 7.35
N LYS A 458 2.25 -5.81 6.69
CA LYS A 458 3.42 -6.69 6.44
C LYS A 458 4.49 -5.97 5.64
N ARG A 459 4.11 -5.23 4.59
CA ARG A 459 5.03 -4.49 3.75
C ARG A 459 5.74 -3.36 4.50
N ASP A 460 4.97 -2.58 5.29
CA ASP A 460 5.42 -1.27 5.77
C ASP A 460 5.76 -1.24 7.27
N LYS A 461 5.62 -2.36 7.97
CA LYS A 461 5.77 -2.48 9.44
C LYS A 461 7.06 -1.91 10.03
N ASN A 462 8.14 -1.82 9.26
CA ASN A 462 9.48 -1.43 9.75
C ASN A 462 9.75 0.08 9.71
N HIS A 463 8.79 0.90 9.25
CA HIS A 463 8.97 2.35 9.14
C HIS A 463 8.59 3.06 10.46
N PRO A 464 9.53 3.80 11.09
CA PRO A 464 9.24 4.57 12.30
C PRO A 464 8.27 5.74 12.07
N SER A 465 8.17 6.26 10.86
CA SER A 465 7.21 7.31 10.48
C SER A 465 5.75 6.87 10.60
N ILE A 466 5.45 5.60 10.36
CA ILE A 466 4.09 5.07 10.49
C ILE A 466 3.75 4.95 11.97
N ILE A 467 2.85 5.82 12.44
CA ILE A 467 2.45 5.87 13.85
C ILE A 467 1.05 5.30 14.09
N PHE A 468 0.25 5.11 13.05
CA PHE A 468 -1.02 4.39 13.09
C PHE A 468 -1.41 3.90 11.70
N TRP A 469 -2.25 2.86 11.68
CA TRP A 469 -2.81 2.24 10.49
C TRP A 469 -4.23 2.74 10.25
N SER A 470 -4.67 2.78 9.00
CA SER A 470 -6.05 3.04 8.62
C SER A 470 -6.59 1.90 7.74
N MET A 471 -7.79 1.43 8.05
CA MET A 471 -8.36 0.24 7.41
C MET A 471 -9.02 0.52 6.06
N GLY A 472 -9.02 1.76 5.61
CA GLY A 472 -9.63 2.20 4.36
C GLY A 472 -10.48 3.43 4.53
N ASN A 473 -11.23 3.75 3.48
CA ASN A 473 -12.04 4.95 3.33
C ASN A 473 -13.47 4.60 2.88
N GLU A 474 -14.42 5.42 3.21
CA GLU A 474 -15.81 5.53 2.71
C GLU A 474 -16.48 4.25 2.19
N SER A 475 -16.34 3.15 2.93
CA SER A 475 -16.92 1.84 2.60
C SER A 475 -18.03 1.40 3.56
N GLY A 476 -18.45 2.29 4.46
CA GLY A 476 -19.37 1.95 5.54
C GLY A 476 -18.71 1.02 6.55
N TRP A 477 -19.52 0.23 7.25
CA TRP A 477 -19.03 -0.71 8.25
C TRP A 477 -19.43 -2.14 7.91
N GLY A 478 -18.81 -3.10 8.58
CA GLY A 478 -19.18 -4.51 8.55
C GLY A 478 -18.19 -5.39 9.31
N LYS A 479 -18.57 -6.65 9.51
CA LYS A 479 -17.77 -7.64 10.25
C LYS A 479 -16.37 -7.86 9.64
N ASN A 480 -16.21 -7.64 8.33
CA ASN A 480 -14.92 -7.79 7.65
C ASN A 480 -13.91 -6.74 8.12
N PHE A 481 -14.35 -5.51 8.44
CA PHE A 481 -13.49 -4.51 9.06
C PHE A 481 -13.14 -4.84 10.51
N ASP A 482 -14.07 -5.44 11.28
CA ASP A 482 -13.75 -5.93 12.62
C ASP A 482 -12.64 -6.99 12.54
N LYS A 483 -12.73 -7.91 11.58
CA LYS A 483 -11.72 -8.94 11.35
C LYS A 483 -10.39 -8.34 10.88
N ALA A 484 -10.43 -7.38 9.96
CA ALA A 484 -9.24 -6.65 9.53
C ALA A 484 -8.52 -5.97 10.72
N TYR A 485 -9.28 -5.32 11.62
CA TYR A 485 -8.74 -4.74 12.85
C TYR A 485 -8.01 -5.77 13.73
N GLU A 486 -8.65 -6.92 13.98
CA GLU A 486 -8.06 -8.00 14.78
C GLU A 486 -6.76 -8.54 14.12
N GLU A 487 -6.76 -8.72 12.80
CA GLU A 487 -5.61 -9.21 12.07
C GLU A 487 -4.47 -8.17 12.01
N ILE A 488 -4.75 -6.88 11.83
CA ILE A 488 -3.74 -5.81 11.96
C ILE A 488 -3.10 -5.88 13.34
N LYS A 489 -3.93 -5.93 14.41
CA LYS A 489 -3.41 -6.04 15.78
C LYS A 489 -2.62 -7.32 16.02
N ARG A 490 -2.91 -8.39 15.27
CA ARG A 490 -2.16 -9.65 15.35
C ARG A 490 -0.81 -9.57 14.65
N CYS A 491 -0.76 -9.00 13.44
CA CYS A 491 0.44 -9.01 12.59
C CYS A 491 1.39 -7.83 12.84
N ASP A 492 0.92 -6.69 13.38
CA ASP A 492 1.80 -5.59 13.76
C ASP A 492 2.48 -5.86 15.10
N PRO A 493 3.81 -6.05 15.15
CA PRO A 493 4.52 -6.35 16.40
C PRO A 493 4.49 -5.19 17.41
N GLU A 494 4.36 -3.95 16.97
CA GLU A 494 4.24 -2.76 17.80
C GLU A 494 2.82 -2.53 18.34
N LYS A 495 1.80 -3.19 17.77
CA LYS A 495 0.40 -2.99 18.11
C LYS A 495 -0.04 -1.52 17.97
N ARG A 496 0.46 -0.85 16.95
CA ARG A 496 0.12 0.55 16.66
C ARG A 496 -1.39 0.78 16.66
N PRO A 497 -1.86 1.99 17.00
CA PRO A 497 -3.27 2.33 16.91
C PRO A 497 -3.82 2.16 15.49
N VAL A 498 -5.09 1.77 15.40
CA VAL A 498 -5.79 1.53 14.14
C VAL A 498 -6.97 2.49 14.02
N HIS A 499 -7.01 3.18 12.91
CA HIS A 499 -8.06 4.11 12.51
C HIS A 499 -9.01 3.46 11.50
N TYR A 500 -10.26 3.83 11.56
CA TYR A 500 -11.22 3.70 10.47
C TYR A 500 -12.33 4.72 10.67
N GLU A 501 -12.68 5.43 9.61
CA GLU A 501 -13.84 6.29 9.64
C GLU A 501 -15.09 5.47 9.29
N ALA A 502 -16.12 5.59 10.08
CA ALA A 502 -17.42 5.01 9.81
C ALA A 502 -18.49 6.07 9.98
N LYS A 503 -19.07 6.53 8.88
CA LYS A 503 -20.07 7.62 8.89
C LYS A 503 -21.46 7.20 9.34
N ASN A 504 -21.76 5.91 9.45
CA ASN A 504 -23.15 5.47 9.69
C ASN A 504 -23.54 5.53 11.17
N PRO A 505 -24.48 6.42 11.59
CA PRO A 505 -24.94 6.51 12.98
C PRO A 505 -25.57 5.22 13.50
N ALA A 506 -26.10 4.34 12.63
CA ALA A 506 -26.65 3.05 13.05
C ALA A 506 -25.59 2.12 13.66
N TYR A 507 -24.32 2.34 13.33
CA TYR A 507 -23.18 1.56 13.81
C TYR A 507 -22.35 2.25 14.90
N ALA A 508 -22.88 3.33 15.51
CA ALA A 508 -22.20 4.06 16.59
C ALA A 508 -21.72 3.15 17.74
N LYS A 509 -22.40 2.03 18.00
CA LYS A 509 -21.95 1.04 19.00
C LYS A 509 -20.69 0.28 18.56
N VAL A 510 -20.42 0.19 17.28
CA VAL A 510 -19.27 -0.53 16.71
C VAL A 510 -18.04 0.35 16.67
N LEU A 511 -18.19 1.67 16.49
CA LEU A 511 -17.09 2.64 16.65
C LEU A 511 -16.35 2.52 17.99
N SER A 512 -16.96 1.86 18.98
CA SER A 512 -16.29 1.57 20.26
C SER A 512 -15.16 0.55 20.16
N ARG A 513 -14.99 -0.16 19.05
CA ARG A 513 -13.93 -1.19 18.88
C ARG A 513 -12.61 -0.66 18.37
N TYR A 514 -12.63 0.45 17.61
CA TYR A 514 -11.40 1.02 17.02
C TYR A 514 -10.76 2.04 17.96
N ASP A 515 -9.49 2.36 17.68
CA ASP A 515 -8.68 3.10 18.65
C ASP A 515 -8.94 4.61 18.66
N PHE A 516 -9.65 5.15 17.65
CA PHE A 516 -9.94 6.58 17.53
C PHE A 516 -11.44 6.89 17.45
N ILE A 517 -11.83 8.07 17.94
CA ILE A 517 -13.04 8.74 17.48
C ILE A 517 -12.64 9.49 16.21
N SER A 518 -13.20 9.09 15.07
CA SER A 518 -12.91 9.71 13.78
C SER A 518 -14.17 10.15 13.06
N ASN A 519 -14.04 11.18 12.25
CA ASN A 519 -15.11 11.69 11.40
C ASN A 519 -14.54 12.50 10.23
N MET A 520 -15.41 12.81 9.27
CA MET A 520 -15.12 13.66 8.12
C MET A 520 -16.10 14.81 8.09
N TYR A 521 -15.60 16.02 7.81
CA TYR A 521 -16.36 17.24 7.50
C TYR A 521 -17.48 17.61 8.48
N ASN A 522 -17.46 17.09 9.71
CA ASN A 522 -18.46 17.40 10.71
C ASN A 522 -18.37 18.89 11.13
N PRO A 523 -19.52 19.54 11.38
CA PRO A 523 -19.52 20.88 11.94
C PRO A 523 -18.97 20.87 13.38
N LEU A 524 -18.41 22.02 13.81
CA LEU A 524 -17.69 22.12 15.11
C LEU A 524 -18.52 21.72 16.33
N ASN A 525 -19.82 21.99 16.33
CA ASN A 525 -20.73 21.60 17.42
C ASN A 525 -20.91 20.08 17.51
N GLU A 526 -20.95 19.39 16.39
CA GLU A 526 -21.04 17.92 16.37
C GLU A 526 -19.72 17.26 16.84
N ILE A 527 -18.58 17.82 16.46
CA ILE A 527 -17.26 17.39 16.94
C ILE A 527 -17.19 17.51 18.48
N ILE A 528 -17.65 18.65 19.03
CA ILE A 528 -17.67 18.86 20.49
C ILE A 528 -18.61 17.85 21.17
N LYS A 529 -19.76 17.57 20.57
CA LYS A 529 -20.73 16.61 21.09
C LYS A 529 -20.11 15.21 21.17
N GLN A 530 -19.53 14.71 20.08
CA GLN A 530 -18.86 13.41 20.03
C GLN A 530 -17.70 13.31 21.02
N TYR A 531 -16.90 14.37 21.15
CA TYR A 531 -15.84 14.46 22.15
C TYR A 531 -16.34 14.26 23.59
N ASN A 532 -17.53 14.80 23.91
CA ASN A 532 -18.12 14.68 25.25
C ASN A 532 -18.80 13.34 25.48
N GLU A 533 -19.31 12.71 24.42
CA GLU A 533 -19.99 11.41 24.49
C GLU A 533 -19.02 10.25 24.75
N ASP A 534 -17.80 10.31 24.21
CA ASP A 534 -16.77 9.32 24.43
C ASP A 534 -15.51 9.96 25.03
N GLN A 535 -15.20 9.60 26.26
CA GLN A 535 -14.03 10.11 26.98
C GLN A 535 -12.88 9.10 27.09
N SER A 536 -13.03 7.93 26.48
CA SER A 536 -12.06 6.82 26.58
C SER A 536 -11.01 6.85 25.47
N ARG A 537 -11.29 7.51 24.33
CA ARG A 537 -10.46 7.47 23.13
C ARG A 537 -10.00 8.86 22.68
N PRO A 538 -8.84 8.95 22.01
CA PRO A 538 -8.43 10.16 21.31
C PRO A 538 -9.33 10.42 20.10
N MET A 539 -9.51 11.70 19.77
CA MET A 539 -10.22 12.14 18.57
C MET A 539 -9.22 12.62 17.52
N LEU A 540 -9.37 12.09 16.31
CA LEU A 540 -8.58 12.43 15.14
C LEU A 540 -9.51 12.60 13.93
N ILE A 541 -9.45 13.73 13.24
CA ILE A 541 -10.31 13.98 12.08
C ILE A 541 -9.54 13.58 10.82
N CYS A 542 -10.02 12.54 10.13
CA CYS A 542 -9.31 12.03 8.95
C CYS A 542 -9.43 12.95 7.74
N GLU A 543 -10.54 13.73 7.64
CA GLU A 543 -10.70 14.73 6.58
C GLU A 543 -11.48 15.94 7.10
N TYR A 544 -10.95 17.14 6.85
CA TYR A 544 -11.61 18.40 7.17
C TYR A 544 -11.08 19.55 6.34
N ALA A 545 -11.78 20.68 6.39
CA ALA A 545 -11.39 21.93 5.74
C ALA A 545 -11.06 21.74 4.25
N HIS A 546 -11.98 21.08 3.54
CA HIS A 546 -11.94 20.84 2.10
C HIS A 546 -11.57 22.09 1.31
N SER A 547 -10.48 22.08 0.55
CA SER A 547 -9.93 23.29 -0.05
C SER A 547 -10.44 23.59 -1.46
N MET A 548 -11.50 22.92 -1.91
CA MET A 548 -12.14 23.19 -3.20
C MET A 548 -12.73 24.61 -3.25
N GLY A 549 -12.32 25.39 -4.23
CA GLY A 549 -12.85 26.73 -4.49
C GLY A 549 -12.25 27.82 -3.59
N ASN A 550 -12.99 28.33 -2.60
CA ASN A 550 -12.58 29.51 -1.80
C ASN A 550 -11.66 29.19 -0.59
N GLY A 551 -11.12 27.99 -0.53
CA GLY A 551 -10.13 27.63 0.48
C GLY A 551 -10.69 27.21 1.84
N LEU A 552 -9.81 27.18 2.86
CA LEU A 552 -9.98 26.51 4.14
C LEU A 552 -11.00 27.18 5.08
N GLY A 553 -12.29 27.01 4.86
CA GLY A 553 -13.33 27.58 5.70
C GLY A 553 -13.22 27.19 7.18
N ASN A 554 -13.20 28.21 8.08
CA ASN A 554 -13.12 28.01 9.53
C ASN A 554 -11.86 27.30 10.07
N PHE A 555 -10.79 27.18 9.31
CA PHE A 555 -9.61 26.40 9.68
C PHE A 555 -9.04 26.75 11.06
N ARG A 556 -8.89 28.04 11.36
CA ARG A 556 -8.45 28.50 12.70
C ARG A 556 -9.42 28.08 13.81
N LYS A 557 -10.73 28.00 13.55
CA LYS A 557 -11.71 27.59 14.57
C LYS A 557 -11.56 26.11 14.94
N PHE A 558 -11.26 25.24 13.97
CA PHE A 558 -10.91 23.84 14.24
C PHE A 558 -9.69 23.75 15.16
N TRP A 559 -8.63 24.49 14.86
CA TRP A 559 -7.40 24.45 15.67
C TRP A 559 -7.56 25.07 17.05
N ASN A 560 -8.42 26.08 17.20
CA ASN A 560 -8.78 26.58 18.53
C ASN A 560 -9.47 25.48 19.36
N LEU A 561 -10.29 24.61 18.76
CA LEU A 561 -10.87 23.46 19.46
C LEU A 561 -9.81 22.42 19.79
N PHE A 562 -8.95 22.07 18.84
CA PHE A 562 -7.91 21.06 19.04
C PHE A 562 -6.92 21.44 20.16
N TYR A 563 -6.67 22.73 20.37
CA TYR A 563 -5.87 23.18 21.50
C TYR A 563 -6.69 23.26 22.81
N LYS A 564 -7.98 23.60 22.73
CA LYS A 564 -8.84 23.71 23.90
C LYS A 564 -9.19 22.36 24.52
N TYR A 565 -9.37 21.33 23.70
CA TYR A 565 -9.80 20.00 24.12
C TYR A 565 -8.62 18.99 24.02
N PRO A 566 -8.05 18.56 25.17
CA PRO A 566 -6.77 17.82 25.17
C PRO A 566 -6.75 16.52 24.37
N ARG A 567 -7.87 15.78 24.31
CA ARG A 567 -7.97 14.51 23.55
C ARG A 567 -8.29 14.71 22.05
N MET A 568 -8.46 15.97 21.60
CA MET A 568 -8.52 16.29 20.17
C MET A 568 -7.09 16.45 19.65
N HIS A 569 -6.65 15.51 18.84
CA HIS A 569 -5.26 15.45 18.40
C HIS A 569 -4.98 16.17 17.07
N GLY A 570 -5.99 16.72 16.41
CA GLY A 570 -5.90 17.38 15.11
C GLY A 570 -6.51 16.54 14.01
N GLY A 571 -5.89 16.51 12.84
CA GLY A 571 -6.42 15.77 11.69
C GLY A 571 -5.70 16.10 10.39
N PHE A 572 -6.31 15.66 9.27
CA PHE A 572 -5.74 15.77 7.94
C PHE A 572 -6.63 16.65 7.04
N THR A 573 -6.06 17.74 6.52
CA THR A 573 -6.75 18.63 5.59
C THR A 573 -6.95 17.93 4.24
N TRP A 574 -8.08 18.07 3.62
CA TRP A 574 -8.35 17.60 2.27
C TRP A 574 -8.08 18.72 1.27
N ASP A 575 -7.18 18.59 0.28
CA ASP A 575 -6.08 17.62 0.24
C ASP A 575 -4.75 18.33 -0.13
N TRP A 576 -3.71 17.61 -0.50
CA TRP A 576 -2.39 18.18 -0.75
C TRP A 576 -2.24 18.82 -2.12
N VAL A 577 -2.66 18.13 -3.19
CA VAL A 577 -2.36 18.56 -4.56
C VAL A 577 -3.56 18.49 -5.49
N ASP A 578 -3.82 19.56 -6.23
CA ASP A 578 -4.76 19.52 -7.34
C ASP A 578 -4.39 18.44 -8.36
N GLN A 579 -5.39 17.71 -8.86
CA GLN A 579 -5.18 16.54 -9.72
C GLN A 579 -5.45 16.84 -11.21
N GLY A 580 -5.22 18.07 -11.66
CA GLY A 580 -5.34 18.44 -13.08
C GLY A 580 -4.27 17.75 -13.93
N LEU A 581 -4.68 17.03 -14.97
CA LEU A 581 -3.77 16.39 -15.92
C LEU A 581 -3.31 17.35 -17.01
N ARG A 582 -2.03 17.27 -17.40
CA ARG A 582 -1.47 17.96 -18.57
C ARG A 582 -1.62 17.08 -19.81
N LEU A 583 -2.64 17.35 -20.60
CA LEU A 583 -2.88 16.64 -21.87
C LEU A 583 -2.52 17.51 -23.06
N LYS A 584 -2.45 16.91 -24.25
CA LYS A 584 -2.22 17.61 -25.52
C LYS A 584 -3.42 17.46 -26.43
N ASP A 585 -3.84 18.57 -27.03
CA ASP A 585 -4.87 18.54 -28.07
C ASP A 585 -4.34 17.92 -29.36
N LYS A 586 -5.22 17.74 -30.35
CA LYS A 586 -4.87 17.21 -31.69
C LYS A 586 -3.82 18.01 -32.45
N ASN A 587 -3.52 19.23 -32.02
CA ASN A 587 -2.49 20.11 -32.61
C ASN A 587 -1.18 20.07 -31.79
N GLY A 588 -1.12 19.28 -30.72
CA GLY A 588 0.01 19.19 -29.82
C GLY A 588 0.10 20.31 -28.77
N LYS A 589 -0.93 21.16 -28.66
CA LYS A 589 -0.98 22.22 -27.65
C LYS A 589 -1.38 21.64 -26.31
N GLU A 590 -0.62 21.92 -25.27
CA GLU A 590 -0.90 21.50 -23.89
C GLU A 590 -2.09 22.26 -23.32
N TYR A 591 -2.92 21.54 -22.53
CA TYR A 591 -4.01 22.09 -21.76
C TYR A 591 -4.17 21.32 -20.45
N TRP A 592 -4.83 21.94 -19.46
CA TRP A 592 -5.22 21.28 -18.23
C TRP A 592 -6.54 20.55 -18.41
N GLU A 593 -6.54 19.24 -18.17
CA GLU A 593 -7.76 18.45 -18.11
C GLU A 593 -8.20 18.33 -16.66
N VAL A 594 -9.35 18.94 -16.36
CA VAL A 594 -9.94 19.00 -15.02
C VAL A 594 -11.47 18.85 -15.04
N ILE A 595 -12.10 18.84 -16.22
CA ILE A 595 -13.55 18.92 -16.35
C ILE A 595 -14.14 17.92 -17.33
N ASN A 596 -13.52 17.72 -18.52
CA ASN A 596 -14.15 17.01 -19.64
C ASN A 596 -14.40 15.52 -19.34
N TYR A 597 -13.56 14.92 -18.51
CA TYR A 597 -13.62 13.50 -18.12
C TYR A 597 -13.79 13.34 -16.61
N SER A 598 -14.35 14.35 -15.91
CA SER A 598 -14.47 14.34 -14.46
C SER A 598 -15.88 14.67 -13.99
N ASP A 599 -16.15 14.38 -12.73
CA ASP A 599 -17.36 14.78 -11.99
C ASP A 599 -17.37 16.28 -11.60
N GLY A 600 -16.76 17.16 -12.41
CA GLY A 600 -16.66 18.58 -12.16
C GLY A 600 -15.37 19.00 -11.50
N ALA A 601 -15.43 19.91 -10.51
CA ALA A 601 -14.25 20.50 -9.87
C ALA A 601 -13.61 19.63 -8.78
N ASN A 602 -14.09 18.41 -8.54
CA ASN A 602 -13.64 17.53 -7.44
C ASN A 602 -12.17 17.10 -7.56
N SER A 603 -11.53 17.29 -8.72
CA SER A 603 -10.11 17.04 -8.90
C SER A 603 -9.20 18.20 -8.46
N ASN A 604 -9.76 19.30 -7.93
CA ASN A 604 -9.04 20.54 -7.61
C ASN A 604 -9.26 20.95 -6.15
N ASP A 605 -8.78 20.14 -5.24
CA ASP A 605 -8.94 20.28 -3.79
C ASP A 605 -7.59 20.56 -3.11
N GLY A 606 -6.54 20.79 -3.88
CA GLY A 606 -5.15 20.85 -3.43
C GLY A 606 -4.80 22.15 -2.72
N LEU A 607 -3.92 22.04 -1.74
CA LEU A 607 -3.21 23.17 -1.11
C LEU A 607 -2.07 23.69 -2.00
N VAL A 608 -1.67 22.89 -2.97
CA VAL A 608 -0.76 23.27 -4.06
C VAL A 608 -1.38 22.87 -5.39
N ASN A 609 -1.04 23.59 -6.46
CA ASN A 609 -1.47 23.22 -7.80
C ASN A 609 -0.71 21.96 -8.31
N PRO A 610 -1.06 21.38 -9.47
CA PRO A 610 -0.42 20.16 -9.96
C PRO A 610 1.09 20.31 -10.18
N ASP A 611 1.57 21.51 -10.50
CA ASP A 611 3.01 21.83 -10.64
C ASP A 611 3.69 22.11 -9.29
N ARG A 612 3.00 21.88 -8.14
CA ARG A 612 3.46 22.14 -6.76
C ARG A 612 3.76 23.62 -6.50
N GLU A 613 3.06 24.53 -7.18
CA GLU A 613 3.06 25.94 -6.81
C GLU A 613 2.06 26.15 -5.65
N VAL A 614 2.49 26.94 -4.69
CA VAL A 614 1.75 27.18 -3.44
C VAL A 614 0.48 28.00 -3.71
N GLN A 615 -0.67 27.51 -3.25
CA GLN A 615 -1.93 28.23 -3.28
C GLN A 615 -2.15 29.07 -2.00
N PRO A 616 -3.02 30.09 -2.01
CA PRO A 616 -3.23 30.98 -0.87
C PRO A 616 -3.58 30.26 0.43
N GLU A 617 -4.33 29.18 0.35
CA GLU A 617 -4.80 28.34 1.46
C GLU A 617 -3.66 27.78 2.29
N LEU A 618 -2.56 27.42 1.64
CA LEU A 618 -1.40 26.87 2.30
C LEU A 618 -0.69 27.89 3.22
N TYR A 619 -0.78 29.19 2.89
CA TYR A 619 -0.26 30.24 3.78
C TYR A 619 -1.12 30.41 5.04
N GLU A 620 -2.47 30.28 4.92
CA GLU A 620 -3.35 30.24 6.10
C GLU A 620 -3.04 29.05 6.97
N LEU A 621 -2.91 27.85 6.37
CA LEU A 621 -2.54 26.62 7.06
C LEU A 621 -1.20 26.80 7.82
N LYS A 622 -0.17 27.32 7.16
CA LYS A 622 1.13 27.59 7.79
C LYS A 622 1.00 28.48 9.03
N LYS A 623 0.20 29.55 8.93
CA LYS A 623 -0.04 30.47 10.04
C LYS A 623 -0.77 29.82 11.20
N VAL A 624 -1.72 28.96 10.93
CA VAL A 624 -2.46 28.24 11.96
C VAL A 624 -1.64 27.12 12.60
N PHE A 625 -0.80 26.45 11.82
CA PHE A 625 0.05 25.34 12.26
C PHE A 625 1.34 25.78 12.99
N GLN A 626 1.63 27.09 13.04
CA GLN A 626 2.82 27.59 13.74
C GLN A 626 2.86 27.11 15.19
N ASN A 627 4.07 26.80 15.70
CA ASN A 627 4.27 26.30 17.06
C ASN A 627 4.27 27.44 18.10
N PHE A 628 4.50 28.68 17.69
CA PHE A 628 4.57 29.84 18.57
C PHE A 628 3.57 30.91 18.10
N ASN A 629 2.73 31.36 19.01
CA ASN A 629 1.86 32.51 18.82
C ASN A 629 2.43 33.70 19.59
N VAL A 630 2.51 34.86 18.92
CA VAL A 630 2.83 36.12 19.57
C VAL A 630 1.51 36.88 19.75
N GLU A 631 1.12 37.08 20.99
CA GLU A 631 -0.05 37.90 21.34
C GLU A 631 0.44 39.23 21.89
N ASN A 632 -0.15 40.34 21.43
CA ASN A 632 0.04 41.63 22.12
C ASN A 632 -0.70 41.51 23.46
N ILE A 633 0.03 41.63 24.55
CA ILE A 633 -0.52 41.82 25.87
C ILE A 633 -0.48 43.35 26.10
N ASP A 634 -1.59 44.03 25.77
CA ASP A 634 -1.82 45.41 26.14
C ASP A 634 -2.13 45.53 27.64
#